data_5d6c0f0d5b71d23e5a1c1137af3d4e0c
#
_entry.id   5d6c0f0d5b71d23e5a1c1137af3d4e0c
#
_cell.length_a   1.000
_cell.length_b   1.000
_cell.length_c   1.000
_cell.angle_alpha   90.00
_cell.angle_beta   90.00
_cell.angle_gamma   90.00
#
_symmetry.space_group_name_H-M   'P 1'
#
loop_
_entity.id
_entity.type
_entity.pdbx_description
1 polymer ?
#
loop_
_entity_poly.entity_id
_entity_poly.type
_entity_poly.pdbx_seq_one_letter_code
_entity_poly.pdbx_strand_id
1 'polypeptide(L)'
;MFARALCRLAVAALVLTAAACDSGPTGLRSGYLSLALTDAPGDVDKAVVTIERIYLQPDSTNDNGRVVLLDSAVTVDLLTLQDSLMGLVDSVRIPEGTYGQLRLVISGGYLSIIGADTTTRQIYASSPTYAGLPAGAVVTGTLQMPSFAQSGLKVNLPSDALTIGDDESVSLVIDFDVAQSFGKAAGNSGKWVMSPVLTATKPTP
;
A
#
# COMPACT_ATOMS: atom_id res chain seq x y z
N MET A 1 -65.30 10.59 72.70
CA MET A 1 -64.86 9.21 72.83
C MET A 1 -64.36 8.72 71.44
N PHE A 2 -63.21 8.25 71.41
CA PHE A 2 -62.35 7.93 70.32
C PHE A 2 -62.87 7.09 69.17
N ALA A 3 -62.70 7.57 67.92
CA ALA A 3 -62.79 6.75 66.76
C ALA A 3 -61.43 6.85 65.98
N ARG A 4 -60.74 5.74 65.88
CA ARG A 4 -59.49 5.59 65.17
C ARG A 4 -59.75 5.38 63.66
N ALA A 5 -59.36 6.36 62.84
CA ALA A 5 -59.31 6.17 61.37
C ALA A 5 -57.98 5.60 61.01
N LEU A 6 -57.92 4.39 60.45
CA LEU A 6 -56.78 3.79 59.83
C LEU A 6 -56.71 4.27 58.38
N CYS A 7 -55.72 5.14 58.07
CA CYS A 7 -55.40 5.52 56.73
C CYS A 7 -54.45 4.46 56.14
N ARG A 8 -54.94 3.69 55.19
CA ARG A 8 -54.09 2.75 54.41
C ARG A 8 -53.47 3.50 53.23
N LEU A 9 -52.23 3.86 53.33
CA LEU A 9 -51.45 4.33 52.20
C LEU A 9 -51.08 3.15 51.30
N ALA A 10 -51.67 3.13 50.09
CA ALA A 10 -51.23 2.26 49.02
C ALA A 10 -50.04 2.95 48.32
N VAL A 11 -48.84 2.44 48.52
CA VAL A 11 -47.66 2.85 47.76
C VAL A 11 -47.64 2.09 46.43
N ALA A 12 -48.00 2.77 45.35
CA ALA A 12 -47.84 2.26 43.99
C ALA A 12 -46.36 2.42 43.59
N ALA A 13 -45.61 1.33 43.61
CA ALA A 13 -44.24 1.30 43.10
C ALA A 13 -44.32 1.32 41.56
N LEU A 14 -44.02 2.47 40.98
CA LEU A 14 -43.85 2.64 39.53
C LEU A 14 -42.45 2.09 39.15
N VAL A 15 -42.39 0.87 38.63
CA VAL A 15 -41.18 0.30 38.08
C VAL A 15 -40.96 0.96 36.72
N LEU A 16 -40.06 1.97 36.63
CA LEU A 16 -39.48 2.44 35.37
C LEU A 16 -38.51 1.38 34.87
N THR A 17 -38.92 0.56 33.91
CA THR A 17 -38.02 -0.21 33.09
C THR A 17 -37.30 0.76 32.16
N ALA A 18 -36.09 1.19 32.56
CA ALA A 18 -35.17 1.81 31.63
C ALA A 18 -34.81 0.77 30.56
N ALA A 19 -35.39 0.90 29.38
CA ALA A 19 -34.87 0.24 28.20
C ALA A 19 -33.46 0.85 27.97
N ALA A 20 -32.42 0.20 28.49
CA ALA A 20 -31.09 0.45 28.09
C ALA A 20 -31.02 0.06 26.60
N CYS A 21 -31.11 1.06 25.71
CA CYS A 21 -30.56 0.89 24.37
C CYS A 21 -29.10 0.54 24.60
N ASP A 22 -28.77 -0.70 24.40
CA ASP A 22 -27.41 -1.15 24.22
C ASP A 22 -26.93 -0.52 22.91
N SER A 23 -26.47 0.74 23.00
CA SER A 23 -25.58 1.31 22.02
C SER A 23 -24.27 0.55 22.22
N GLY A 24 -24.20 -0.61 21.59
CA GLY A 24 -22.98 -1.36 21.46
C GLY A 24 -21.85 -0.39 21.08
N PRO A 25 -20.60 -0.69 21.44
CA PRO A 25 -19.50 0.24 21.23
C PRO A 25 -19.50 0.68 19.77
N THR A 26 -19.64 1.98 19.54
CA THR A 26 -19.40 2.61 18.23
C THR A 26 -17.91 2.50 17.92
N GLY A 27 -17.38 1.27 17.92
CA GLY A 27 -16.07 0.94 17.41
C GLY A 27 -16.10 1.20 15.91
N LEU A 28 -15.15 1.97 15.41
CA LEU A 28 -14.96 2.12 13.97
C LEU A 28 -14.86 0.72 13.37
N ARG A 29 -15.79 0.39 12.49
CA ARG A 29 -15.76 -0.87 11.76
C ARG A 29 -14.49 -0.94 10.95
N SER A 30 -13.92 -2.11 10.80
CA SER A 30 -12.64 -2.29 10.19
C SER A 30 -12.47 -3.71 9.66
N GLY A 31 -11.71 -3.83 8.57
CA GLY A 31 -11.26 -5.09 8.03
C GLY A 31 -9.75 -5.19 8.01
N TYR A 32 -9.24 -6.15 7.27
CA TYR A 32 -7.82 -6.48 7.22
C TYR A 32 -7.32 -6.46 5.78
N LEU A 33 -6.12 -5.94 5.56
CA LEU A 33 -5.48 -5.90 4.25
C LEU A 33 -4.09 -6.51 4.32
N SER A 34 -3.82 -7.42 3.38
CA SER A 34 -2.50 -7.95 3.10
C SER A 34 -2.06 -7.56 1.69
N LEU A 35 -0.79 -7.16 1.54
CA LEU A 35 -0.20 -6.81 0.25
C LEU A 35 1.03 -7.66 0.01
N ALA A 36 1.14 -8.21 -1.20
CA ALA A 36 2.36 -8.82 -1.71
C ALA A 36 2.80 -8.14 -3.00
N LEU A 37 4.10 -8.20 -3.29
CA LEU A 37 4.73 -7.68 -4.49
C LEU A 37 5.21 -8.84 -5.35
N THR A 38 5.03 -8.71 -6.64
CA THR A 38 5.61 -9.59 -7.68
C THR A 38 6.13 -8.73 -8.82
N ASP A 39 6.79 -9.34 -9.79
CA ASP A 39 7.30 -8.69 -10.99
C ASP A 39 7.03 -9.54 -12.23
N ALA A 40 6.76 -8.87 -13.36
CA ALA A 40 6.76 -9.48 -14.67
C ALA A 40 8.19 -9.50 -15.25
N PRO A 41 8.57 -10.50 -16.08
CA PRO A 41 9.91 -10.60 -16.66
C PRO A 41 10.33 -9.33 -17.41
N GLY A 42 11.60 -8.91 -17.23
CA GLY A 42 12.19 -7.75 -17.89
C GLY A 42 13.57 -8.06 -18.46
N ASP A 43 13.98 -7.30 -19.49
CA ASP A 43 15.26 -7.45 -20.21
C ASP A 43 16.43 -6.70 -19.55
N VAL A 44 16.45 -6.57 -18.23
CA VAL A 44 17.52 -5.91 -17.48
C VAL A 44 18.18 -6.90 -16.52
N ASP A 45 19.41 -6.62 -16.11
CA ASP A 45 20.17 -7.48 -15.19
C ASP A 45 19.71 -7.33 -13.73
N LYS A 46 19.34 -6.08 -13.35
CA LYS A 46 18.75 -5.76 -12.04
C LYS A 46 17.86 -4.54 -12.11
N ALA A 47 16.81 -4.57 -11.32
CA ALA A 47 15.90 -3.44 -11.13
C ALA A 47 15.61 -3.27 -9.63
N VAL A 48 16.45 -2.48 -8.95
CA VAL A 48 16.34 -2.29 -7.50
C VAL A 48 15.62 -1.00 -7.19
N VAL A 49 14.62 -1.08 -6.31
CA VAL A 49 13.87 0.08 -5.81
C VAL A 49 13.79 0.06 -4.28
N THR A 50 13.72 1.24 -3.67
CA THR A 50 13.40 1.39 -2.24
C THR A 50 12.00 1.94 -2.11
N ILE A 51 11.07 1.11 -1.62
CA ILE A 51 9.72 1.50 -1.23
C ILE A 51 9.80 2.06 0.18
N GLU A 52 9.52 3.35 0.35
CA GLU A 52 9.62 4.04 1.63
C GLU A 52 8.31 3.97 2.41
N ARG A 53 7.18 4.05 1.69
CA ARG A 53 5.84 4.06 2.30
C ARG A 53 4.81 3.49 1.35
N ILE A 54 3.79 2.85 1.93
CA ILE A 54 2.58 2.44 1.22
C ILE A 54 1.37 3.01 1.94
N TYR A 55 0.42 3.58 1.20
CA TYR A 55 -0.80 4.09 1.79
C TYR A 55 -2.02 3.96 0.87
N LEU A 56 -3.19 3.84 1.49
CA LEU A 56 -4.48 3.98 0.85
C LEU A 56 -4.96 5.43 0.94
N GLN A 57 -5.61 5.88 -0.11
CA GLN A 57 -6.31 7.16 -0.15
C GLN A 57 -7.79 6.90 -0.37
N PRO A 58 -8.67 7.41 0.51
CA PRO A 58 -10.10 7.25 0.36
C PRO A 58 -10.58 7.86 -0.95
N ASP A 59 -11.70 7.39 -1.45
CA ASP A 59 -12.43 8.09 -2.49
C ASP A 59 -13.28 9.22 -1.88
N SER A 60 -14.00 9.97 -2.73
CA SER A 60 -14.81 11.11 -2.30
C SER A 60 -15.99 10.73 -1.38
N THR A 61 -16.32 9.45 -1.25
CA THR A 61 -17.44 8.95 -0.45
C THR A 61 -17.01 8.42 0.92
N ASN A 62 -15.69 8.39 1.17
CA ASN A 62 -15.11 7.81 2.38
C ASN A 62 -14.43 8.89 3.24
N ASP A 63 -14.95 9.14 4.43
CA ASP A 63 -14.46 10.13 5.40
C ASP A 63 -13.21 9.68 6.18
N ASN A 64 -12.78 8.44 5.98
CA ASN A 64 -11.59 7.87 6.62
C ASN A 64 -10.31 8.47 6.08
N GLY A 65 -9.68 9.41 6.45
CA GLY A 65 -8.43 10.00 5.94
C GLY A 65 -7.44 9.00 5.29
N ARG A 66 -6.29 9.45 4.90
CA ARG A 66 -5.23 8.60 4.36
C ARG A 66 -4.82 7.52 5.39
N VAL A 67 -4.79 6.24 4.97
CA VAL A 67 -4.39 5.11 5.81
C VAL A 67 -3.01 4.64 5.40
N VAL A 68 -2.04 4.76 6.29
CA VAL A 68 -0.67 4.27 6.07
C VAL A 68 -0.62 2.78 6.38
N LEU A 69 -0.17 1.99 5.41
CA LEU A 69 -0.05 0.53 5.50
C LEU A 69 1.39 0.10 5.83
N LEU A 70 2.36 0.82 5.28
CA LEU A 70 3.79 0.60 5.50
C LEU A 70 4.47 1.97 5.64
N ASP A 71 5.26 2.16 6.70
CA ASP A 71 6.06 3.37 6.96
C ASP A 71 7.49 2.99 7.38
N SER A 72 8.04 1.99 6.74
CA SER A 72 9.42 1.55 6.88
C SER A 72 10.00 1.20 5.51
N ALA A 73 11.21 1.67 5.25
CA ALA A 73 11.83 1.48 3.95
C ALA A 73 12.17 0.00 3.69
N VAL A 74 11.75 -0.50 2.53
CA VAL A 74 12.06 -1.84 2.04
C VAL A 74 12.75 -1.70 0.68
N THR A 75 13.98 -2.21 0.57
CA THR A 75 14.71 -2.25 -0.71
C THR A 75 14.60 -3.64 -1.32
N VAL A 76 14.21 -3.70 -2.58
CA VAL A 76 13.96 -4.95 -3.29
C VAL A 76 14.54 -4.90 -4.70
N ASP A 77 15.13 -6.01 -5.14
CA ASP A 77 15.44 -6.27 -6.54
C ASP A 77 14.22 -6.94 -7.17
N LEU A 78 13.50 -6.20 -8.00
CA LEU A 78 12.23 -6.63 -8.58
C LEU A 78 12.39 -7.93 -9.38
N LEU A 79 13.51 -8.11 -10.09
CA LEU A 79 13.74 -9.32 -10.89
C LEU A 79 13.83 -10.61 -10.06
N THR A 80 14.10 -10.51 -8.75
CA THR A 80 14.05 -11.67 -7.86
C THR A 80 12.63 -12.13 -7.54
N LEU A 81 11.63 -11.34 -7.93
CA LEU A 81 10.21 -11.59 -7.70
C LEU A 81 9.49 -12.20 -8.91
N GLN A 82 10.23 -12.48 -10.00
CA GLN A 82 9.68 -13.26 -11.10
C GLN A 82 9.25 -14.64 -10.59
N ASP A 83 8.00 -15.00 -10.83
CA ASP A 83 7.39 -16.25 -10.33
C ASP A 83 7.40 -16.42 -8.80
N SER A 84 7.57 -15.32 -8.04
CA SER A 84 7.56 -15.33 -6.59
C SER A 84 6.81 -14.12 -6.01
N LEU A 85 6.44 -14.23 -4.73
CA LEU A 85 5.73 -13.19 -3.99
C LEU A 85 6.56 -12.74 -2.79
N MET A 86 6.69 -11.43 -2.62
CA MET A 86 7.25 -10.83 -1.42
C MET A 86 6.15 -10.14 -0.62
N GLY A 87 5.87 -10.58 0.60
CA GLY A 87 4.95 -9.89 1.50
C GLY A 87 5.47 -8.49 1.85
N LEU A 88 4.66 -7.46 1.62
CA LEU A 88 4.95 -6.08 2.01
C LEU A 88 4.18 -5.69 3.27
N VAL A 89 2.95 -6.13 3.36
CA VAL A 89 2.03 -5.83 4.47
C VAL A 89 1.27 -7.12 4.79
N ASP A 90 1.22 -7.48 6.06
CA ASP A 90 0.52 -8.67 6.52
C ASP A 90 -0.60 -8.29 7.50
N SER A 91 -1.84 -8.54 7.08
CA SER A 91 -3.06 -8.43 7.89
C SER A 91 -3.18 -7.12 8.70
N VAL A 92 -2.89 -5.98 8.08
CA VAL A 92 -3.03 -4.68 8.73
C VAL A 92 -4.49 -4.31 8.83
N ARG A 93 -4.92 -3.91 10.03
CA ARG A 93 -6.28 -3.45 10.31
C ARG A 93 -6.48 -2.05 9.72
N ILE A 94 -7.51 -1.89 8.90
CA ILE A 94 -7.88 -0.63 8.27
C ILE A 94 -9.37 -0.34 8.45
N PRO A 95 -9.80 0.93 8.51
CA PRO A 95 -11.21 1.28 8.59
C PRO A 95 -12.01 0.70 7.43
N GLU A 96 -13.24 0.28 7.70
CA GLU A 96 -14.21 -0.08 6.66
C GLU A 96 -14.40 1.11 5.72
N GLY A 97 -14.53 0.85 4.42
CA GLY A 97 -14.77 1.91 3.43
C GLY A 97 -14.25 1.59 2.04
N THR A 98 -14.42 2.57 1.14
CA THR A 98 -13.93 2.49 -0.24
C THR A 98 -12.73 3.40 -0.43
N TYR A 99 -11.67 2.84 -1.01
CA TYR A 99 -10.41 3.52 -1.26
C TYR A 99 -10.15 3.58 -2.75
N GLY A 100 -10.12 4.79 -3.30
CA GLY A 100 -9.94 5.02 -4.73
C GLY A 100 -8.49 4.90 -5.20
N GLN A 101 -7.52 4.90 -4.28
CA GLN A 101 -6.10 4.83 -4.64
C GLN A 101 -5.28 4.04 -3.62
N LEU A 102 -4.42 3.19 -4.15
CA LEU A 102 -3.27 2.62 -3.44
C LEU A 102 -2.01 3.29 -4.00
N ARG A 103 -1.14 3.76 -3.12
CA ARG A 103 0.06 4.51 -3.48
C ARG A 103 1.32 3.88 -2.88
N LEU A 104 2.36 3.73 -3.70
CA LEU A 104 3.70 3.35 -3.29
C LEU A 104 4.64 4.54 -3.43
N VAL A 105 5.23 4.98 -2.32
CA VAL A 105 6.26 6.03 -2.32
C VAL A 105 7.62 5.36 -2.49
N ILE A 106 8.33 5.71 -3.56
CA ILE A 106 9.67 5.20 -3.85
C ILE A 106 10.69 6.32 -3.63
N SER A 107 11.64 6.10 -2.74
CA SER A 107 12.68 7.10 -2.41
C SER A 107 13.91 7.02 -3.31
N GLY A 108 14.12 5.89 -3.99
CA GLY A 108 15.25 5.73 -4.90
C GLY A 108 15.27 4.36 -5.58
N GLY A 109 16.20 4.21 -6.50
CA GLY A 109 16.40 2.95 -7.22
C GLY A 109 17.60 2.99 -8.15
N TYR A 110 17.95 1.83 -8.69
CA TYR A 110 18.91 1.71 -9.78
C TYR A 110 18.54 0.58 -10.73
N LEU A 111 18.97 0.72 -11.99
CA LEU A 111 19.00 -0.32 -13.01
C LEU A 111 20.41 -0.79 -13.26
N SER A 112 20.61 -2.09 -13.42
CA SER A 112 21.80 -2.67 -14.00
C SER A 112 21.44 -3.27 -15.35
N ILE A 113 22.17 -2.90 -16.38
CA ILE A 113 21.96 -3.33 -17.76
C ILE A 113 23.24 -3.95 -18.27
N ILE A 114 23.13 -5.07 -18.97
CA ILE A 114 24.28 -5.67 -19.66
C ILE A 114 24.52 -4.88 -20.94
N GLY A 115 25.72 -4.34 -21.09
CA GLY A 115 26.12 -3.62 -22.29
C GLY A 115 26.16 -4.51 -23.54
N ALA A 116 26.27 -3.89 -24.70
CA ALA A 116 26.31 -4.60 -25.99
C ALA A 116 27.48 -5.59 -26.11
N ASP A 117 28.54 -5.41 -25.31
CA ASP A 117 29.68 -6.32 -25.20
C ASP A 117 29.41 -7.56 -24.34
N THR A 118 28.19 -7.68 -23.77
CA THR A 118 27.72 -8.76 -22.88
C THR A 118 28.55 -8.97 -21.60
N THR A 119 29.53 -8.14 -21.34
CA THR A 119 30.44 -8.23 -20.19
C THR A 119 30.39 -7.02 -19.29
N THR A 120 30.18 -5.84 -19.85
CA THR A 120 30.15 -4.59 -19.10
C THR A 120 28.74 -4.34 -18.53
N ARG A 121 28.67 -4.13 -17.21
CA ARG A 121 27.45 -3.67 -16.56
C ARG A 121 27.41 -2.16 -16.51
N GLN A 122 26.31 -1.60 -16.98
CA GLN A 122 26.01 -0.18 -16.91
C GLN A 122 24.99 0.06 -15.81
N ILE A 123 25.30 0.93 -14.87
CA ILE A 123 24.42 1.23 -13.72
C ILE A 123 23.84 2.63 -13.88
N TYR A 124 22.53 2.70 -13.91
CA TYR A 124 21.76 3.95 -13.91
C TYR A 124 21.04 4.08 -12.56
N ALA A 125 21.33 5.13 -11.81
CA ALA A 125 20.81 5.31 -10.46
C ALA A 125 20.07 6.63 -10.30
N SER A 126 19.09 6.66 -9.39
CA SER A 126 18.35 7.87 -9.00
C SER A 126 19.27 8.92 -8.36
N SER A 127 20.34 8.47 -7.72
CA SER A 127 21.43 9.30 -7.19
C SER A 127 22.74 8.52 -7.23
N PRO A 128 23.90 9.19 -7.46
CA PRO A 128 25.21 8.55 -7.33
C PRO A 128 25.50 8.00 -5.93
N THR A 129 24.77 8.51 -4.93
CA THR A 129 24.90 8.12 -3.51
C THR A 129 23.69 7.31 -3.02
N TYR A 130 22.91 6.71 -3.93
CA TYR A 130 21.77 5.89 -3.54
C TYR A 130 22.23 4.72 -2.66
N ALA A 131 21.64 4.59 -1.46
CA ALA A 131 22.09 3.62 -0.46
C ALA A 131 21.92 2.14 -0.87
N GLY A 132 21.04 1.85 -1.84
CA GLY A 132 20.83 0.51 -2.39
C GLY A 132 21.85 0.08 -3.44
N LEU A 133 22.85 0.93 -3.80
CA LEU A 133 23.88 0.56 -4.75
C LEU A 133 24.81 -0.52 -4.19
N PRO A 134 25.28 -1.46 -5.02
CA PRO A 134 26.33 -2.39 -4.64
C PRO A 134 27.62 -1.67 -4.20
N ALA A 135 28.34 -2.26 -3.25
CA ALA A 135 29.62 -1.71 -2.82
C ALA A 135 30.59 -1.60 -4.01
N GLY A 136 31.21 -0.42 -4.18
CA GLY A 136 32.14 -0.15 -5.28
C GLY A 136 31.48 0.07 -6.65
N ALA A 137 30.15 0.18 -6.71
CA ALA A 137 29.45 0.43 -7.97
C ALA A 137 29.86 1.77 -8.59
N VAL A 138 30.15 1.77 -9.88
CA VAL A 138 30.36 2.98 -10.67
C VAL A 138 29.08 3.29 -11.43
N VAL A 139 28.46 4.44 -11.11
CA VAL A 139 27.24 4.88 -11.76
C VAL A 139 27.55 5.43 -13.14
N THR A 140 27.00 4.80 -14.17
CA THR A 140 27.19 5.15 -15.58
C THR A 140 26.34 6.33 -16.00
N GLY A 141 25.12 6.44 -15.45
CA GLY A 141 24.17 7.48 -15.81
C GLY A 141 23.03 7.63 -14.79
N THR A 142 22.08 8.47 -15.13
CA THR A 142 20.95 8.81 -14.24
C THR A 142 19.72 7.98 -14.55
N LEU A 143 19.10 7.39 -13.51
CA LEU A 143 17.73 6.91 -13.54
C LEU A 143 16.80 8.05 -13.13
N GLN A 144 16.07 8.61 -14.08
CA GLN A 144 15.05 9.63 -13.79
C GLN A 144 13.80 8.97 -13.26
N MET A 145 13.42 9.35 -12.06
CA MET A 145 12.23 8.89 -11.35
C MET A 145 11.30 10.08 -11.06
N PRO A 146 10.40 10.43 -12.00
CA PRO A 146 9.58 11.63 -11.83
C PRO A 146 8.59 11.50 -10.67
N SER A 147 8.58 12.46 -9.76
CA SER A 147 7.59 12.76 -8.72
C SER A 147 7.21 11.65 -7.72
N PHE A 148 7.93 10.57 -7.63
CA PHE A 148 7.53 9.38 -6.85
C PHE A 148 7.71 9.55 -5.35
N ALA A 149 8.69 10.36 -4.93
CA ALA A 149 8.97 10.60 -3.51
C ALA A 149 7.90 11.47 -2.82
N GLN A 150 7.13 12.25 -3.55
CA GLN A 150 6.15 13.18 -2.98
C GLN A 150 4.73 12.61 -2.97
N SER A 151 4.21 12.20 -4.13
CA SER A 151 2.82 11.75 -4.29
C SER A 151 2.67 10.22 -4.33
N GLY A 152 3.77 9.49 -4.45
CA GLY A 152 3.78 8.05 -4.64
C GLY A 152 3.26 7.60 -6.01
N LEU A 153 3.62 6.39 -6.40
CA LEU A 153 3.12 5.74 -7.59
C LEU A 153 1.68 5.29 -7.39
N LYS A 154 0.82 5.58 -8.34
CA LYS A 154 -0.54 5.03 -8.34
C LYS A 154 -0.50 3.57 -8.78
N VAL A 155 -1.09 2.69 -8.00
CA VAL A 155 -1.37 1.30 -8.37
C VAL A 155 -2.74 1.24 -9.03
N ASN A 156 -2.85 0.57 -10.17
CA ASN A 156 -4.13 0.30 -10.80
C ASN A 156 -4.86 -0.76 -9.98
N LEU A 157 -5.97 -0.39 -9.36
CA LEU A 157 -6.78 -1.28 -8.52
C LEU A 157 -7.75 -2.10 -9.37
N PRO A 158 -8.12 -3.32 -8.93
CA PRO A 158 -9.24 -4.04 -9.51
C PRO A 158 -10.51 -3.18 -9.40
N SER A 159 -11.25 -3.03 -10.52
CA SER A 159 -12.48 -2.23 -10.57
C SER A 159 -12.30 -0.76 -10.14
N ASP A 160 -11.09 -0.18 -10.32
CA ASP A 160 -10.73 1.21 -10.01
C ASP A 160 -10.85 1.61 -8.53
N ALA A 161 -11.26 0.72 -7.65
CA ALA A 161 -11.39 0.97 -6.21
C ALA A 161 -11.22 -0.31 -5.38
N LEU A 162 -10.80 -0.12 -4.13
CA LEU A 162 -10.73 -1.17 -3.11
C LEU A 162 -11.78 -0.91 -2.04
N THR A 163 -12.73 -1.83 -1.91
CA THR A 163 -13.71 -1.80 -0.82
C THR A 163 -13.32 -2.81 0.24
N ILE A 164 -13.36 -2.39 1.51
CA ILE A 164 -13.09 -3.19 2.70
C ILE A 164 -14.33 -3.13 3.57
N GLY A 165 -14.91 -4.29 3.86
CA GLY A 165 -16.03 -4.45 4.78
C GLY A 165 -15.59 -4.67 6.22
N ASP A 166 -16.57 -4.69 7.14
CA ASP A 166 -16.35 -5.00 8.54
C ASP A 166 -15.89 -6.46 8.70
N ASP A 167 -14.82 -6.69 9.45
CA ASP A 167 -14.16 -7.98 9.64
C ASP A 167 -13.74 -8.70 8.31
N GLU A 168 -13.82 -8.01 7.18
CA GLU A 168 -13.39 -8.55 5.90
C GLU A 168 -11.86 -8.62 5.82
N SER A 169 -11.33 -9.74 5.30
CA SER A 169 -9.91 -9.90 4.98
C SER A 169 -9.71 -9.83 3.48
N VAL A 170 -8.96 -8.85 3.02
CA VAL A 170 -8.63 -8.67 1.60
C VAL A 170 -7.14 -8.86 1.39
N SER A 171 -6.78 -9.61 0.36
CA SER A 171 -5.39 -9.76 -0.08
C SER A 171 -5.26 -9.21 -1.50
N LEU A 172 -4.17 -8.48 -1.75
CA LEU A 172 -3.82 -7.99 -3.08
C LEU A 172 -2.38 -8.39 -3.40
N VAL A 173 -2.16 -8.76 -4.66
CA VAL A 173 -0.82 -8.89 -5.25
C VAL A 173 -0.60 -7.70 -6.16
N ILE A 174 0.48 -6.96 -5.91
CA ILE A 174 0.91 -5.83 -6.74
C ILE A 174 1.96 -6.35 -7.71
N ASP A 175 1.66 -6.31 -8.99
CA ASP A 175 2.60 -6.56 -10.06
C ASP A 175 3.29 -5.25 -10.44
N PHE A 176 4.63 -5.24 -10.33
CA PHE A 176 5.48 -4.14 -10.76
C PHE A 176 6.10 -4.52 -12.11
N ASP A 177 5.46 -4.23 -13.20
CA ASP A 177 5.93 -4.59 -14.55
C ASP A 177 7.24 -3.85 -14.89
N VAL A 178 8.37 -4.52 -14.67
CA VAL A 178 9.71 -3.98 -14.95
C VAL A 178 9.89 -3.68 -16.44
N ALA A 179 9.40 -4.54 -17.32
CA ALA A 179 9.57 -4.39 -18.77
C ALA A 179 8.90 -3.10 -19.29
N GLN A 180 7.69 -2.80 -18.80
CA GLN A 180 6.98 -1.57 -19.17
C GLN A 180 7.46 -0.35 -18.37
N SER A 181 7.89 -0.55 -17.12
CA SER A 181 8.25 0.54 -16.22
C SER A 181 9.55 1.23 -16.56
N PHE A 182 10.53 0.50 -17.07
CA PHE A 182 11.87 1.05 -17.28
C PHE A 182 12.21 1.35 -18.74
N GLY A 183 11.35 1.09 -19.68
CA GLY A 183 11.46 1.50 -21.08
C GLY A 183 12.86 1.34 -21.70
N LYS A 184 13.16 2.18 -22.69
CA LYS A 184 14.48 2.27 -23.34
C LYS A 184 15.24 3.50 -22.84
N ALA A 185 16.59 3.44 -22.93
CA ALA A 185 17.41 4.62 -22.71
C ALA A 185 16.89 5.82 -23.52
N ALA A 186 16.86 7.01 -22.93
CA ALA A 186 16.47 8.24 -23.60
C ALA A 186 17.56 8.67 -24.63
N GLY A 187 17.67 7.95 -25.72
CA GLY A 187 18.67 8.17 -26.77
C GLY A 187 20.11 8.10 -26.21
N ASN A 188 21.01 8.94 -26.73
CA ASN A 188 22.42 9.03 -26.27
C ASN A 188 22.59 9.97 -25.04
N SER A 189 21.53 10.25 -24.30
CA SER A 189 21.57 11.24 -23.20
C SER A 189 22.21 10.71 -21.91
N GLY A 190 22.56 9.41 -21.82
CA GLY A 190 23.02 8.78 -20.58
C GLY A 190 21.96 8.74 -19.49
N LYS A 191 20.69 8.82 -19.85
CA LYS A 191 19.56 8.83 -18.93
C LYS A 191 18.59 7.69 -19.23
N TRP A 192 18.11 7.06 -18.17
CA TRP A 192 16.95 6.18 -18.21
C TRP A 192 15.78 6.85 -17.52
N VAL A 193 14.58 6.69 -18.07
CA VAL A 193 13.37 7.25 -17.49
C VAL A 193 12.49 6.10 -17.01
N MET A 194 12.14 6.13 -15.75
CA MET A 194 11.17 5.23 -15.16
C MET A 194 9.75 5.75 -15.38
N SER A 195 8.91 4.94 -16.02
CA SER A 195 7.47 5.20 -16.20
C SER A 195 6.69 4.04 -15.59
N PRO A 196 6.53 3.99 -14.27
CA PRO A 196 6.12 2.78 -13.58
C PRO A 196 4.71 2.35 -13.92
N VAL A 197 4.57 1.06 -14.20
CA VAL A 197 3.31 0.36 -14.41
C VAL A 197 3.11 -0.61 -13.24
N LEU A 198 2.10 -0.33 -12.41
CA LEU A 198 1.75 -1.15 -11.27
C LEU A 198 0.27 -1.54 -11.35
N THR A 199 0.01 -2.83 -11.23
CA THR A 199 -1.35 -3.36 -11.23
C THR A 199 -1.57 -4.24 -10.02
N ALA A 200 -2.65 -4.01 -9.28
CA ALA A 200 -3.06 -4.89 -8.20
C ALA A 200 -4.10 -5.89 -8.67
N THR A 201 -3.96 -7.13 -8.24
CA THR A 201 -4.93 -8.20 -8.49
C THR A 201 -5.31 -8.88 -7.18
N LYS A 202 -6.53 -9.42 -7.11
CA LYS A 202 -6.91 -10.32 -6.02
C LYS A 202 -6.35 -11.71 -6.37
N PRO A 203 -5.60 -12.37 -5.48
CA PRO A 203 -5.16 -13.73 -5.73
C PRO A 203 -6.39 -14.63 -5.87
N THR A 204 -6.33 -15.51 -6.86
CA THR A 204 -7.35 -16.57 -7.00
C THR A 204 -7.13 -17.59 -5.89
N PRO A 205 -8.18 -18.03 -5.19
CA PRO A 205 -8.08 -19.02 -4.12
C PRO A 205 -7.60 -20.39 -4.62
#